data_e66bc7fc91d57327f89a93f4c3c7f1ed
#
_entry.id   e66bc7fc91d57327f89a93f4c3c7f1ed
#
_cell.length_a   1.000
_cell.length_b   1.000
_cell.length_c   1.000
_cell.angle_alpha   90.00
_cell.angle_beta   90.00
_cell.angle_gamma   90.00
#
_symmetry.space_group_name_H-M   'P 1'
#
loop_
_entity.id
_entity.type
_entity.pdbx_description
1 polymer ?
#
loop_
_entity_poly.entity_id
_entity_poly.type
_entity_poly.pdbx_seq_one_letter_code
_entity_poly.pdbx_strand_id
1 'polypeptide(L)'
;VIARVIAAAGDDGKLERARELGADEVINYTNENIGDAARALTGGRGVDACLEMIGGDILIQSVDALASGARMASIGAHGGEKIELDFVEFFRKHISVHGCGRSTKAQVERVLALMAEGKLKPVIHKTFGLDEAAAAHEVMESRNFFGRMVLTR
;
A
#
# COMPACT_ATOMS: atom_id res chain seq x y z
N VAL A 1 -5.63 16.89 -10.94
CA VAL A 1 -5.32 15.64 -11.67
C VAL A 1 -6.05 14.54 -10.95
N ILE A 2 -6.95 13.85 -11.64
CA ILE A 2 -7.66 12.67 -11.13
C ILE A 2 -6.80 11.47 -11.57
N ALA A 3 -6.25 10.72 -10.61
CA ALA A 3 -5.58 9.46 -10.87
C ALA A 3 -6.60 8.33 -10.79
N ARG A 4 -6.51 7.34 -11.68
CA ARG A 4 -7.20 6.06 -11.53
C ARG A 4 -6.44 5.23 -10.50
N VAL A 5 -7.12 4.76 -9.48
CA VAL A 5 -6.54 4.06 -8.35
C VAL A 5 -6.87 2.57 -8.43
N ILE A 6 -5.84 1.74 -8.42
CA ILE A 6 -5.95 0.28 -8.29
C ILE A 6 -5.45 -0.08 -6.89
N ALA A 7 -6.30 -0.64 -6.05
CA ALA A 7 -5.92 -1.11 -4.72
C ALA A 7 -5.70 -2.62 -4.72
N ALA A 8 -4.66 -3.09 -4.01
CA ALA A 8 -4.38 -4.51 -3.85
C ALA A 8 -4.42 -4.92 -2.38
N ALA A 9 -5.08 -6.02 -2.07
CA ALA A 9 -5.14 -6.60 -0.73
C ALA A 9 -5.27 -8.13 -0.79
N GLY A 10 -5.06 -8.80 0.34
CA GLY A 10 -5.08 -10.27 0.44
C GLY A 10 -6.44 -10.86 0.81
N ASP A 11 -7.49 -10.05 0.97
CA ASP A 11 -8.85 -10.53 1.22
C ASP A 11 -9.90 -9.60 0.64
N ASP A 12 -11.05 -10.17 0.28
CA ASP A 12 -12.13 -9.47 -0.41
C ASP A 12 -12.81 -8.41 0.48
N GLY A 13 -12.88 -8.63 1.79
CA GLY A 13 -13.45 -7.65 2.72
C GLY A 13 -12.64 -6.35 2.76
N LYS A 14 -11.30 -6.45 2.69
CA LYS A 14 -10.42 -5.27 2.58
C LYS A 14 -10.55 -4.58 1.23
N LEU A 15 -10.77 -5.35 0.17
CA LEU A 15 -10.96 -4.81 -1.18
C LEU A 15 -12.28 -4.06 -1.32
N GLU A 16 -13.34 -4.56 -0.71
CA GLU A 16 -14.63 -3.84 -0.67
C GLU A 16 -14.49 -2.51 0.07
N ARG A 17 -13.80 -2.51 1.21
CA ARG A 17 -13.49 -1.27 1.93
C ARG A 17 -12.63 -0.30 1.10
N ALA A 18 -11.70 -0.81 0.29
CA ALA A 18 -10.90 0.03 -0.59
C ALA A 18 -11.77 0.69 -1.67
N ARG A 19 -12.77 -0.02 -2.24
CA ARG A 19 -13.76 0.56 -3.16
C ARG A 19 -14.59 1.66 -2.52
N GLU A 20 -15.09 1.43 -1.31
CA GLU A 20 -15.84 2.45 -0.55
C GLU A 20 -15.02 3.73 -0.29
N LEU A 21 -13.68 3.59 -0.21
CA LEU A 21 -12.75 4.69 -0.04
C LEU A 21 -12.34 5.36 -1.36
N GLY A 22 -12.83 4.87 -2.51
CA GLY A 22 -12.64 5.48 -3.81
C GLY A 22 -11.60 4.80 -4.71
N ALA A 23 -11.23 3.55 -4.44
CA ALA A 23 -10.47 2.77 -5.41
C ALA A 23 -11.35 2.44 -6.62
N ASP A 24 -10.85 2.74 -7.83
CA ASP A 24 -11.56 2.47 -9.08
C ASP A 24 -11.57 0.98 -9.41
N GLU A 25 -10.47 0.30 -9.10
CA GLU A 25 -10.29 -1.13 -9.31
C GLU A 25 -9.60 -1.77 -8.11
N VAL A 26 -9.76 -3.09 -7.99
CA VAL A 26 -9.11 -3.85 -6.90
C VAL A 26 -8.50 -5.15 -7.42
N ILE A 27 -7.44 -5.61 -6.75
CA ILE A 27 -6.73 -6.85 -7.03
C ILE A 27 -6.62 -7.67 -5.74
N ASN A 28 -7.12 -8.91 -5.75
CA ASN A 28 -6.88 -9.85 -4.67
C ASN A 28 -5.61 -10.66 -4.95
N TYR A 29 -4.50 -10.27 -4.35
CA TYR A 29 -3.21 -10.91 -4.61
C TYR A 29 -3.06 -12.32 -4.04
N THR A 30 -4.05 -12.84 -3.32
CA THR A 30 -4.10 -14.27 -2.95
C THR A 30 -4.67 -15.13 -4.06
N ASN A 31 -5.42 -14.54 -5.00
CA ASN A 31 -6.11 -15.24 -6.08
C ASN A 31 -5.44 -15.01 -7.45
N GLU A 32 -4.71 -13.91 -7.62
CA GLU A 32 -4.13 -13.51 -8.90
C GLU A 32 -2.80 -12.76 -8.72
N ASN A 33 -1.98 -12.77 -9.76
CA ASN A 33 -0.72 -12.02 -9.77
C ASN A 33 -0.98 -10.52 -9.98
N ILE A 34 -0.40 -9.67 -9.15
CA ILE A 34 -0.60 -8.20 -9.19
C ILE A 34 -0.12 -7.62 -10.54
N GLY A 35 1.03 -8.09 -11.06
CA GLY A 35 1.58 -7.60 -12.32
C GLY A 35 0.66 -7.89 -13.51
N ASP A 36 0.15 -9.13 -13.59
CA ASP A 36 -0.75 -9.55 -14.65
C ASP A 36 -2.10 -8.82 -14.57
N ALA A 37 -2.69 -8.77 -13.38
CA ALA A 37 -3.97 -8.10 -13.15
C ALA A 37 -3.87 -6.59 -13.45
N ALA A 38 -2.82 -5.92 -12.96
CA ALA A 38 -2.61 -4.49 -13.23
C ALA A 38 -2.41 -4.21 -14.72
N ARG A 39 -1.68 -5.07 -15.46
CA ARG A 39 -1.56 -4.94 -16.91
C ARG A 39 -2.91 -5.14 -17.60
N ALA A 40 -3.69 -6.14 -17.22
CA ALA A 40 -5.02 -6.35 -17.77
C ALA A 40 -5.93 -5.13 -17.58
N LEU A 41 -5.93 -4.55 -16.39
CA LEU A 41 -6.72 -3.35 -16.06
C LEU A 41 -6.24 -2.07 -16.77
N THR A 42 -5.01 -2.06 -17.29
CA THR A 42 -4.39 -0.88 -17.93
C THR A 42 -4.16 -1.07 -19.43
N GLY A 43 -4.79 -2.04 -20.06
CA GLY A 43 -4.64 -2.32 -21.50
C GLY A 43 -3.23 -2.78 -21.88
N GLY A 44 -2.56 -3.52 -20.99
CA GLY A 44 -1.20 -4.06 -21.18
C GLY A 44 -0.08 -3.12 -20.76
N ARG A 45 -0.36 -1.85 -20.43
CA ARG A 45 0.67 -0.83 -20.18
C ARG A 45 1.32 -0.93 -18.78
N GLY A 46 0.56 -1.25 -17.77
CA GLY A 46 0.95 -1.17 -16.37
C GLY A 46 0.63 0.19 -15.73
N VAL A 47 1.01 0.36 -14.46
CA VAL A 47 0.71 1.54 -13.64
C VAL A 47 1.86 2.56 -13.66
N ASP A 48 1.54 3.86 -13.59
CA ASP A 48 2.53 4.95 -13.62
C ASP A 48 3.22 5.18 -12.27
N ALA A 49 2.53 4.83 -11.18
CA ALA A 49 3.05 4.95 -9.83
C ALA A 49 2.54 3.82 -8.95
N CYS A 50 3.37 3.37 -8.02
CA CYS A 50 3.02 2.37 -7.02
C CYS A 50 3.45 2.83 -5.63
N LEU A 51 2.57 2.67 -4.64
CA LEU A 51 2.91 2.74 -3.23
C LEU A 51 2.90 1.32 -2.68
N GLU A 52 4.07 0.80 -2.39
CA GLU A 52 4.29 -0.57 -1.93
C GLU A 52 4.63 -0.58 -0.43
N MET A 53 3.96 -1.44 0.35
CA MET A 53 4.05 -1.45 1.81
C MET A 53 4.27 -2.84 2.40
N ILE A 54 4.43 -3.87 1.58
CA ILE A 54 4.42 -5.27 2.04
C ILE A 54 5.80 -5.91 1.94
N GLY A 55 6.52 -5.69 0.85
CA GLY A 55 7.81 -6.34 0.61
C GLY A 55 7.68 -7.76 0.06
N GLY A 56 8.78 -8.51 0.03
CA GLY A 56 8.83 -9.89 -0.44
C GLY A 56 8.29 -10.06 -1.86
N ASP A 57 7.57 -11.15 -2.11
CA ASP A 57 7.00 -11.48 -3.42
C ASP A 57 5.99 -10.43 -3.92
N ILE A 58 5.28 -9.77 -3.02
CA ILE A 58 4.34 -8.70 -3.38
C ILE A 58 5.06 -7.51 -3.97
N LEU A 59 6.26 -7.17 -3.48
CA LEU A 59 7.09 -6.12 -4.06
C LEU A 59 7.54 -6.49 -5.47
N ILE A 60 7.95 -7.73 -5.71
CA ILE A 60 8.34 -8.21 -7.04
C ILE A 60 7.17 -8.08 -8.03
N GLN A 61 6.00 -8.59 -7.66
CA GLN A 61 4.79 -8.48 -8.48
C GLN A 61 4.39 -7.01 -8.73
N SER A 62 4.62 -6.14 -7.73
CA SER A 62 4.36 -4.70 -7.86
C SER A 62 5.35 -4.02 -8.82
N VAL A 63 6.62 -4.46 -8.86
CA VAL A 63 7.60 -4.02 -9.87
C VAL A 63 7.16 -4.44 -11.27
N ASP A 64 6.65 -5.67 -11.42
CA ASP A 64 6.15 -6.18 -12.70
C ASP A 64 4.93 -5.41 -13.19
N ALA A 65 4.11 -4.91 -12.27
CA ALA A 65 2.95 -4.07 -12.58
C ALA A 65 3.31 -2.69 -13.15
N LEU A 66 4.54 -2.21 -12.97
CA LEU A 66 4.96 -0.88 -13.38
C LEU A 66 5.06 -0.73 -14.91
N ALA A 67 4.56 0.37 -15.41
CA ALA A 67 4.78 0.81 -16.79
C ALA A 67 6.22 1.29 -17.00
N SER A 68 6.64 1.45 -18.25
CA SER A 68 7.93 2.09 -18.57
C SER A 68 7.97 3.53 -18.05
N GLY A 69 9.07 3.90 -17.39
CA GLY A 69 9.25 5.22 -16.77
C GLY A 69 8.48 5.43 -15.47
N ALA A 70 7.82 4.41 -14.96
CA ALA A 70 7.04 4.48 -13.72
C ALA A 70 7.89 4.59 -12.46
N ARG A 71 7.24 4.94 -11.36
CA ARG A 71 7.88 5.15 -10.05
C ARG A 71 7.20 4.35 -8.96
N MET A 72 8.00 3.80 -8.05
CA MET A 72 7.53 3.12 -6.86
C MET A 72 8.09 3.79 -5.62
N ALA A 73 7.25 3.97 -4.60
CA ALA A 73 7.67 4.25 -3.24
C ALA A 73 7.45 3.01 -2.38
N SER A 74 8.52 2.47 -1.77
CA SER A 74 8.46 1.29 -0.91
C SER A 74 8.74 1.69 0.54
N ILE A 75 7.86 1.28 1.46
CA ILE A 75 7.87 1.68 2.88
C ILE A 75 7.66 0.52 3.85
N GLY A 76 7.65 -0.72 3.39
CA GLY A 76 7.41 -1.89 4.24
C GLY A 76 8.13 -3.14 3.75
N ALA A 77 8.29 -4.09 4.67
CA ALA A 77 8.96 -5.36 4.41
C ALA A 77 8.36 -6.54 5.21
N HIS A 78 7.10 -6.42 5.63
CA HIS A 78 6.45 -7.48 6.43
C HIS A 78 6.26 -8.81 5.67
N GLY A 79 6.24 -8.76 4.34
CA GLY A 79 6.16 -9.93 3.46
C GLY A 79 7.52 -10.56 3.16
N GLY A 80 8.62 -9.91 3.54
CA GLY A 80 10.00 -10.35 3.35
C GLY A 80 10.96 -9.17 3.18
N GLU A 81 12.16 -9.30 3.77
CA GLU A 81 13.17 -8.24 3.78
C GLU A 81 14.13 -8.35 2.58
N LYS A 82 14.24 -9.53 1.98
CA LYS A 82 15.13 -9.81 0.85
C LYS A 82 14.32 -10.21 -0.37
N ILE A 83 14.71 -9.72 -1.52
CA ILE A 83 14.06 -10.00 -2.80
C ILE A 83 15.11 -10.36 -3.85
N GLU A 84 14.73 -11.17 -4.83
CA GLU A 84 15.45 -11.33 -6.09
C GLU A 84 14.72 -10.52 -7.17
N LEU A 85 15.48 -9.66 -7.86
CA LEU A 85 14.95 -8.79 -8.90
C LEU A 85 15.61 -9.10 -10.24
N ASP A 86 14.81 -9.28 -11.30
CA ASP A 86 15.33 -9.25 -12.67
C ASP A 86 15.83 -7.84 -13.01
N PHE A 87 17.14 -7.66 -12.89
CA PHE A 87 17.73 -6.35 -13.09
C PHE A 87 17.70 -5.90 -14.56
N VAL A 88 17.61 -6.84 -15.49
CA VAL A 88 17.49 -6.53 -16.93
C VAL A 88 16.13 -5.89 -17.20
N GLU A 89 15.06 -6.50 -16.72
CA GLU A 89 13.71 -5.93 -16.82
C GLU A 89 13.61 -4.59 -16.10
N PHE A 90 14.23 -4.47 -14.93
CA PHE A 90 14.26 -3.24 -14.15
C PHE A 90 14.82 -2.06 -14.96
N PHE A 91 16.02 -2.19 -15.55
CA PHE A 91 16.59 -1.06 -16.28
C PHE A 91 15.95 -0.85 -17.66
N ARG A 92 15.48 -1.89 -18.33
CA ARG A 92 14.77 -1.77 -19.62
C ARG A 92 13.48 -0.98 -19.50
N LYS A 93 12.77 -1.13 -18.39
CA LYS A 93 11.55 -0.36 -18.12
C LYS A 93 11.83 1.07 -17.66
N HIS A 94 13.09 1.46 -17.44
CA HIS A 94 13.46 2.79 -16.91
C HIS A 94 12.68 3.18 -15.64
N ILE A 95 12.39 2.23 -14.77
CA ILE A 95 11.62 2.47 -13.53
C ILE A 95 12.51 3.02 -12.41
N SER A 96 11.90 3.70 -11.47
CA SER A 96 12.56 4.21 -10.27
C SER A 96 11.92 3.66 -9.02
N VAL A 97 12.71 3.13 -8.10
CA VAL A 97 12.25 2.68 -6.78
C VAL A 97 12.86 3.57 -5.70
N HIS A 98 12.01 4.16 -4.89
CA HIS A 98 12.38 5.03 -3.79
C HIS A 98 12.08 4.37 -2.45
N GLY A 99 13.11 4.07 -1.68
CA GLY A 99 12.96 3.65 -0.29
C GLY A 99 12.48 4.83 0.57
N CYS A 100 11.36 4.66 1.24
CA CYS A 100 10.76 5.67 2.11
C CYS A 100 10.80 5.16 3.55
N GLY A 101 11.70 5.67 4.35
CA GLY A 101 11.88 5.24 5.73
C GLY A 101 11.24 6.19 6.73
N ARG A 102 12.06 7.02 7.35
CA ARG A 102 11.63 7.89 8.44
C ARG A 102 11.01 9.19 7.93
N SER A 103 9.94 9.63 8.60
CA SER A 103 9.36 10.94 8.36
C SER A 103 10.11 12.01 9.17
N THR A 104 10.30 13.18 8.57
CA THR A 104 10.77 14.39 9.29
C THR A 104 9.63 15.01 10.09
N LYS A 105 9.95 15.82 11.10
CA LYS A 105 8.95 16.59 11.87
C LYS A 105 8.04 17.39 10.94
N ALA A 106 8.62 18.11 9.98
CA ALA A 106 7.86 18.92 9.02
C ALA A 106 6.89 18.11 8.17
N GLN A 107 7.25 16.89 7.77
CA GLN A 107 6.34 15.98 7.05
C GLN A 107 5.17 15.52 7.92
N VAL A 108 5.44 15.20 9.20
CA VAL A 108 4.37 14.83 10.14
C VAL A 108 3.43 16.01 10.36
N GLU A 109 3.96 17.22 10.62
CA GLU A 109 3.16 18.44 10.78
C GLU A 109 2.30 18.72 9.53
N ARG A 110 2.85 18.50 8.32
CA ARG A 110 2.11 18.66 7.07
C ARG A 110 0.96 17.65 6.96
N VAL A 111 1.18 16.38 7.32
CA VAL A 111 0.13 15.34 7.31
C VAL A 111 -0.97 15.71 8.30
N LEU A 112 -0.64 16.12 9.51
CA LEU A 112 -1.61 16.55 10.52
C LEU A 112 -2.43 17.76 10.05
N ALA A 113 -1.79 18.73 9.40
CA ALA A 113 -2.49 19.86 8.80
C ALA A 113 -3.50 19.42 7.73
N LEU A 114 -3.12 18.50 6.84
CA LEU A 114 -4.02 17.95 5.82
C LEU A 114 -5.20 17.17 6.43
N MET A 115 -4.97 16.50 7.55
CA MET A 115 -6.05 15.85 8.32
C MET A 115 -6.99 16.88 8.93
N ALA A 116 -6.46 17.94 9.54
CA ALA A 116 -7.26 19.03 10.11
C ALA A 116 -8.08 19.77 9.03
N GLU A 117 -7.55 19.90 7.82
CA GLU A 117 -8.25 20.46 6.65
C GLU A 117 -9.28 19.49 6.04
N GLY A 118 -9.39 18.25 6.55
CA GLY A 118 -10.26 17.21 6.00
C GLY A 118 -9.83 16.63 4.65
N LYS A 119 -8.63 16.97 4.18
CA LYS A 119 -8.07 16.47 2.91
C LYS A 119 -7.51 15.05 3.01
N LEU A 120 -7.10 14.65 4.21
CA LEU A 120 -6.73 13.27 4.55
C LEU A 120 -7.65 12.78 5.65
N LYS A 121 -8.24 11.61 5.45
CA LYS A 121 -9.13 10.97 6.43
C LYS A 121 -8.50 9.64 6.84
N PRO A 122 -7.91 9.55 8.04
CA PRO A 122 -7.39 8.28 8.53
C PRO A 122 -8.56 7.32 8.77
N VAL A 123 -8.38 6.08 8.34
CA VAL A 123 -9.31 5.01 8.66
C VAL A 123 -8.92 4.44 10.02
N ILE A 124 -9.77 4.58 11.01
CA ILE A 124 -9.60 4.01 12.34
C ILE A 124 -10.39 2.71 12.42
N HIS A 125 -9.71 1.60 12.67
CA HIS A 125 -10.34 0.31 12.90
C HIS A 125 -11.01 0.27 14.27
N LYS A 126 -10.21 0.55 15.31
CA LYS A 126 -10.67 0.56 16.70
C LYS A 126 -9.77 1.46 17.56
N THR A 127 -10.40 2.06 18.58
CA THR A 127 -9.70 2.79 19.64
C THR A 127 -9.70 1.94 20.91
N PHE A 128 -8.56 1.92 21.61
CA PHE A 128 -8.35 1.20 22.86
C PHE A 128 -7.86 2.18 23.94
N GLY A 129 -8.08 1.87 25.20
CA GLY A 129 -7.39 2.52 26.31
C GLY A 129 -5.90 2.12 26.35
N LEU A 130 -5.06 2.93 27.00
CA LEU A 130 -3.63 2.58 27.16
C LEU A 130 -3.42 1.27 27.93
N ASP A 131 -4.31 0.95 28.85
CA ASP A 131 -4.33 -0.30 29.62
C ASP A 131 -4.73 -1.52 28.76
N GLU A 132 -5.36 -1.31 27.61
CA GLU A 132 -5.74 -2.34 26.63
C GLU A 132 -4.68 -2.56 25.55
N ALA A 133 -3.46 -2.05 25.68
CA ALA A 133 -2.43 -2.14 24.65
C ALA A 133 -2.14 -3.58 24.20
N ALA A 134 -2.18 -4.55 25.11
CA ALA A 134 -2.02 -5.97 24.77
C ALA A 134 -3.11 -6.45 23.81
N ALA A 135 -4.38 -6.12 24.06
CA ALA A 135 -5.50 -6.48 23.19
C ALA A 135 -5.39 -5.80 21.81
N ALA A 136 -4.88 -4.56 21.74
CA ALA A 136 -4.60 -3.89 20.47
C ALA A 136 -3.51 -4.62 19.66
N HIS A 137 -2.46 -5.14 20.31
CA HIS A 137 -1.44 -5.96 19.65
C HIS A 137 -2.00 -7.30 19.14
N GLU A 138 -2.85 -7.98 19.91
CA GLU A 138 -3.51 -9.22 19.48
C GLU A 138 -4.34 -8.99 18.20
N VAL A 139 -5.10 -7.90 18.13
CA VAL A 139 -5.84 -7.53 16.91
C VAL A 139 -4.89 -7.27 15.75
N MET A 140 -3.76 -6.58 15.98
CA MET A 140 -2.75 -6.33 14.93
C MET A 140 -2.14 -7.63 14.40
N GLU A 141 -1.78 -8.56 15.28
CA GLU A 141 -1.17 -9.84 14.94
C GLU A 141 -2.15 -10.76 14.19
N SER A 142 -3.44 -10.69 14.49
CA SER A 142 -4.48 -11.46 13.79
C SER A 142 -4.60 -11.10 12.32
N ARG A 143 -4.12 -9.91 11.91
CA ARG A 143 -4.28 -9.32 10.57
C ARG A 143 -5.74 -9.13 10.11
N ASN A 144 -6.70 -9.40 10.99
CA ASN A 144 -8.14 -9.23 10.71
C ASN A 144 -8.60 -7.82 11.08
N PHE A 145 -8.03 -6.82 10.44
CA PHE A 145 -8.40 -5.42 10.62
C PHE A 145 -8.18 -4.63 9.33
N PHE A 146 -8.85 -3.47 9.23
CA PHE A 146 -8.67 -2.50 8.16
C PHE A 146 -8.54 -1.10 8.75
N GLY A 147 -7.44 -0.41 8.47
CA GLY A 147 -7.14 0.89 9.03
C GLY A 147 -6.12 0.85 10.18
N ARG A 148 -6.25 1.75 11.14
CA ARG A 148 -5.33 1.92 12.28
C ARG A 148 -6.00 1.61 13.60
N MET A 149 -5.26 1.02 14.53
CA MET A 149 -5.62 1.00 15.93
C MET A 149 -5.02 2.22 16.60
N VAL A 150 -5.79 2.84 17.49
CA VAL A 150 -5.40 4.04 18.22
C VAL A 150 -5.49 3.75 19.71
N LEU A 151 -4.43 4.09 20.45
CA LEU A 151 -4.45 4.07 21.91
C LEU A 151 -4.73 5.48 22.42
N THR A 152 -5.64 5.61 23.36
CA THR A 152 -6.01 6.90 23.98
C THR A 152 -5.88 6.81 25.50
N ARG A 153 -5.71 7.95 26.13
CA ARG A 153 -5.75 8.10 27.60
C ARG A 153 -7.19 8.23 28.07
#